data_f066d6b70326a6d3e40b1c50558abb5a
#
_entry.id   f066d6b70326a6d3e40b1c50558abb5a
#
_cell.length_a   1.000
_cell.length_b   1.000
_cell.length_c   1.000
_cell.angle_alpha   90.00
_cell.angle_beta   90.00
_cell.angle_gamma   90.00
#
_symmetry.space_group_name_H-M   'P 1'
#
loop_
_entity.id
_entity.type
_entity.pdbx_description
1 polymer ?
#
loop_
_entity_poly.entity_id
_entity_poly.type
_entity_poly.pdbx_seq_one_letter_code
_entity_poly.pdbx_strand_id
1 'polypeptide(L)'
;MYKDVDLYAKVRRAVMVENLSGREAAKRFGISRKTVSKMIQHAVPPGYQRKEAPVSPKLGPLVGIIHQILQADREVLKKQRHTAVRIFERLRDEHGYAGGYTVVREFVAKERLRQKEVFVPLAHPPGRAQADFGEADIYLGGIKTRIHYFCLDLPQSDAIFVRAYPAETKEAFLDGHVAAFTWFGGVPTTILYDNTKIAVAKILGDGTRKRTKAFSELQSHYLFEDRFGRPAKGNDKGKVEGLVGYARRNFMVPLPQVRSIDELNARLLDACEKRKVAVLRGQKESIGERLERDRLAWLPIPDESFDPCEKVATRATSLSLVRYQTNDYSVPTAYGHHEVLVRGYVDQVVISCGSEVIARHERCYGKAEFIYNPLHYLALLERKPGALDQAAPLQHWDLPDDFDHLRRLLEGRMGKRGRKEYIQVLRLIETFGEEEVAVGIEEALRLSAISYDAVKHLVLAKIERRHPRLDLSAYPFLPQATVGLTDVRDYLALLQGRIEQGELGVMS
;
A
#
# COMPACT_ATOMS: atom_id res chain seq x y z
N MET A 1 32.70 46.03 12.29
CA MET A 1 34.05 45.50 12.61
C MET A 1 34.63 44.97 11.33
N TYR A 2 35.83 45.46 10.94
CA TYR A 2 36.49 45.00 9.71
C TYR A 2 36.84 43.53 9.85
N LYS A 3 36.32 42.69 8.91
CA LYS A 3 36.55 41.23 8.86
C LYS A 3 37.55 40.85 7.75
N ASP A 4 38.03 41.82 6.97
CA ASP A 4 38.92 41.63 5.85
C ASP A 4 40.35 41.38 6.35
N VAL A 5 40.84 40.16 6.14
CA VAL A 5 42.21 39.72 6.50
C VAL A 5 43.25 40.45 5.69
N ASP A 6 42.95 40.76 4.43
CA ASP A 6 43.87 41.47 3.53
C ASP A 6 44.13 42.91 4.00
N LEU A 7 43.09 43.55 4.51
CA LEU A 7 43.26 44.88 5.13
C LEU A 7 44.14 44.81 6.39
N TYR A 8 43.99 43.79 7.23
CA TYR A 8 44.87 43.55 8.38
C TYR A 8 46.32 43.39 7.93
N ALA A 9 46.58 42.56 6.89
CA ALA A 9 47.91 42.33 6.36
C ALA A 9 48.55 43.62 5.81
N LYS A 10 47.78 44.42 5.01
CA LYS A 10 48.24 45.71 4.44
C LYS A 10 48.58 46.74 5.53
N VAL A 11 47.70 46.90 6.56
CA VAL A 11 47.93 47.82 7.66
C VAL A 11 49.13 47.41 8.51
N ARG A 12 49.25 46.10 8.82
CA ARG A 12 50.43 45.57 9.56
C ARG A 12 51.73 45.75 8.79
N ARG A 13 51.73 45.47 7.48
CA ARG A 13 52.92 45.68 6.63
C ARG A 13 53.33 47.15 6.61
N ALA A 14 52.37 48.08 6.44
CA ALA A 14 52.62 49.48 6.41
C ALA A 14 53.25 50.01 7.73
N VAL A 15 52.80 49.50 8.88
CA VAL A 15 53.31 49.91 10.16
C VAL A 15 54.61 49.17 10.56
N MET A 16 54.68 47.85 10.38
CA MET A 16 55.76 47.01 10.91
C MET A 16 56.95 46.87 9.93
N VAL A 17 56.72 47.04 8.63
CA VAL A 17 57.76 46.88 7.60
C VAL A 17 58.13 48.22 6.95
N GLU A 18 57.11 49.04 6.62
CA GLU A 18 57.28 50.33 6.00
C GLU A 18 57.47 51.47 7.01
N ASN A 19 57.50 51.16 8.31
CA ASN A 19 57.72 52.09 9.41
C ASN A 19 56.74 53.28 9.47
N LEU A 20 55.55 53.19 8.91
CA LEU A 20 54.55 54.25 9.05
C LEU A 20 54.06 54.36 10.48
N SER A 21 53.90 55.61 10.95
CA SER A 21 53.25 55.82 12.21
C SER A 21 51.79 55.41 12.20
N GLY A 22 51.23 55.02 13.33
CA GLY A 22 49.82 54.66 13.43
C GLY A 22 48.86 55.79 13.02
N ARG A 23 49.30 57.06 12.99
CA ARG A 23 48.55 58.20 12.44
C ARG A 23 48.53 58.20 10.91
N GLU A 24 49.66 57.97 10.30
CA GLU A 24 49.81 57.91 8.85
C GLU A 24 49.09 56.68 8.28
N ALA A 25 49.21 55.55 8.93
CA ALA A 25 48.48 54.35 8.52
C ALA A 25 46.95 54.55 8.62
N ALA A 26 46.45 55.20 9.69
CA ALA A 26 45.03 55.55 9.83
C ALA A 26 44.55 56.43 8.68
N LYS A 27 45.35 57.45 8.31
CA LYS A 27 45.04 58.35 7.19
C LYS A 27 45.11 57.64 5.83
N ARG A 28 46.16 56.82 5.60
CA ARG A 28 46.35 56.08 4.34
C ARG A 28 45.25 55.06 4.04
N PHE A 29 44.78 54.37 5.08
CA PHE A 29 43.74 53.31 4.93
C PHE A 29 42.33 53.79 5.27
N GLY A 30 42.12 55.07 5.60
CA GLY A 30 40.80 55.63 5.91
C GLY A 30 40.13 54.99 7.12
N ILE A 31 40.90 54.53 8.13
CA ILE A 31 40.41 53.85 9.33
C ILE A 31 40.80 54.57 10.60
N SER A 32 40.09 54.30 11.71
CA SER A 32 40.41 54.93 12.97
C SER A 32 41.76 54.45 13.56
N ARG A 33 42.46 55.31 14.31
CA ARG A 33 43.69 54.94 15.04
C ARG A 33 43.50 53.75 15.98
N LYS A 34 42.30 53.64 16.62
CA LYS A 34 41.93 52.49 17.45
C LYS A 34 41.87 51.22 16.63
N THR A 35 41.40 51.30 15.38
CA THR A 35 41.34 50.16 14.45
C THR A 35 42.75 49.73 14.02
N VAL A 36 43.64 50.70 13.68
CA VAL A 36 45.03 50.41 13.38
C VAL A 36 45.74 49.72 14.57
N SER A 37 45.61 50.26 15.78
CA SER A 37 46.17 49.63 17.00
C SER A 37 45.69 48.20 17.20
N LYS A 38 44.39 47.93 16.95
CA LYS A 38 43.81 46.59 17.03
C LYS A 38 44.36 45.65 15.91
N MET A 39 44.58 46.18 14.71
CA MET A 39 45.17 45.41 13.62
C MET A 39 46.66 45.09 13.82
N ILE A 40 47.37 45.93 14.56
CA ILE A 40 48.75 45.66 14.97
C ILE A 40 48.79 44.56 16.05
N GLN A 41 47.91 44.62 17.03
CA GLN A 41 47.84 43.62 18.10
C GLN A 41 47.43 42.22 17.63
N HIS A 42 46.59 42.11 16.60
CA HIS A 42 46.05 40.85 16.10
C HIS A 42 46.45 40.62 14.63
N ALA A 43 47.06 39.50 14.32
CA ALA A 43 47.45 39.15 12.95
C ALA A 43 46.24 38.92 12.02
N VAL A 44 45.13 38.51 12.59
CA VAL A 44 43.84 38.28 11.89
C VAL A 44 42.72 38.95 12.70
N PRO A 45 41.59 39.29 12.09
CA PRO A 45 40.44 39.81 12.80
C PRO A 45 40.06 38.91 13.98
N PRO A 46 40.12 39.41 15.24
CA PRO A 46 39.70 38.58 16.36
C PRO A 46 38.22 38.26 16.24
N GLY A 47 37.88 36.97 16.33
CA GLY A 47 36.52 36.50 16.33
C GLY A 47 35.66 37.11 17.43
N TYR A 48 34.43 36.67 17.56
CA TYR A 48 33.53 37.11 18.60
C TYR A 48 34.05 36.67 19.99
N GLN A 49 34.52 37.63 20.83
CA GLN A 49 35.15 37.35 22.12
C GLN A 49 34.24 37.50 23.32
N ARG A 50 32.94 37.75 23.13
CA ARG A 50 32.01 37.78 24.27
C ARG A 50 31.91 36.40 24.91
N LYS A 51 32.30 36.32 26.17
CA LYS A 51 32.16 35.09 26.97
C LYS A 51 30.70 34.81 27.35
N GLU A 52 29.86 35.83 27.46
CA GLU A 52 28.46 35.72 27.77
C GLU A 52 27.55 36.29 26.68
N ALA A 53 26.43 35.64 26.46
CA ALA A 53 25.42 36.13 25.52
C ALA A 53 24.86 37.49 26.01
N PRO A 54 24.49 38.43 25.09
CA PRO A 54 23.89 39.67 25.52
C PRO A 54 22.58 39.39 26.25
N VAL A 55 22.49 39.85 27.51
CA VAL A 55 21.28 39.74 28.30
C VAL A 55 20.23 40.68 27.70
N SER A 56 19.02 40.14 27.40
CA SER A 56 17.90 40.98 26.98
C SER A 56 17.45 41.80 28.19
N PRO A 57 17.50 43.15 28.13
CA PRO A 57 17.22 43.99 29.34
C PRO A 57 15.82 43.73 29.93
N LYS A 58 14.83 43.49 29.06
CA LYS A 58 13.43 43.27 29.50
C LYS A 58 13.13 41.81 29.85
N LEU A 59 13.72 40.85 29.12
CA LEU A 59 13.44 39.43 29.36
C LEU A 59 14.40 38.77 30.35
N GLY A 60 15.63 39.31 30.50
CA GLY A 60 16.67 38.74 31.35
C GLY A 60 16.21 38.40 32.76
N PRO A 61 15.56 39.32 33.49
CA PRO A 61 15.06 39.06 34.87
C PRO A 61 14.04 37.92 34.94
N LEU A 62 13.33 37.63 33.84
CA LEU A 62 12.22 36.67 33.79
C LEU A 62 12.61 35.31 33.18
N VAL A 63 13.86 35.16 32.76
CA VAL A 63 14.36 33.91 32.17
C VAL A 63 14.23 32.71 33.12
N GLY A 64 14.48 32.93 34.42
CA GLY A 64 14.30 31.90 35.45
C GLY A 64 12.86 31.35 35.52
N ILE A 65 11.88 32.25 35.37
CA ILE A 65 10.46 31.91 35.38
C ILE A 65 10.10 31.06 34.13
N ILE A 66 10.61 31.45 32.97
CA ILE A 66 10.41 30.67 31.75
C ILE A 66 10.99 29.25 31.91
N HIS A 67 12.18 29.12 32.49
CA HIS A 67 12.78 27.81 32.77
C HIS A 67 11.94 26.96 33.70
N GLN A 68 11.39 27.55 34.78
CA GLN A 68 10.49 26.83 35.68
C GLN A 68 9.21 26.36 35.00
N ILE A 69 8.59 27.21 34.17
CA ILE A 69 7.41 26.83 33.36
C ILE A 69 7.73 25.67 32.41
N LEU A 70 8.85 25.76 31.68
CA LEU A 70 9.25 24.72 30.72
C LEU A 70 9.63 23.42 31.43
N GLN A 71 10.15 23.46 32.62
CA GLN A 71 10.47 22.29 33.44
C GLN A 71 9.20 21.62 33.97
N ALA A 72 8.26 22.38 34.49
CA ALA A 72 6.96 21.89 34.93
C ALA A 72 6.17 21.26 33.76
N ASP A 73 6.27 21.83 32.56
CA ASP A 73 5.65 21.28 31.35
C ASP A 73 6.10 19.86 30.99
N ARG A 74 7.26 19.38 31.48
CA ARG A 74 7.73 18.01 31.20
C ARG A 74 6.86 16.96 31.86
N GLU A 75 6.29 17.26 33.02
CA GLU A 75 5.44 16.36 33.78
C GLU A 75 3.98 16.39 33.33
N VAL A 76 3.61 17.36 32.48
CA VAL A 76 2.25 17.57 32.01
C VAL A 76 2.06 16.92 30.63
N LEU A 77 0.84 16.42 30.34
CA LEU A 77 0.46 15.87 29.03
C LEU A 77 0.83 16.84 27.90
N LYS A 78 1.42 16.34 26.82
CA LYS A 78 1.92 17.15 25.69
C LYS A 78 0.90 18.16 25.15
N LYS A 79 -0.39 17.80 25.14
CA LYS A 79 -1.50 18.67 24.69
C LYS A 79 -1.87 19.79 25.68
N GLN A 80 -1.42 19.71 26.93
CA GLN A 80 -1.69 20.70 27.98
C GLN A 80 -0.47 21.55 28.31
N ARG A 81 0.67 21.38 27.61
CA ARG A 81 1.87 22.20 27.82
C ARG A 81 1.67 23.62 27.33
N HIS A 82 2.30 24.57 28.00
CA HIS A 82 2.22 25.99 27.64
C HIS A 82 2.66 26.20 26.19
N THR A 83 1.91 26.99 25.44
CA THR A 83 2.37 27.53 24.15
C THR A 83 3.28 28.75 24.41
N ALA A 84 4.08 29.18 23.43
CA ALA A 84 4.87 30.39 23.57
C ALA A 84 4.01 31.64 23.78
N VAL A 85 2.78 31.65 23.22
CA VAL A 85 1.78 32.71 23.47
C VAL A 85 1.36 32.67 24.91
N ARG A 86 1.00 31.51 25.46
CA ARG A 86 0.56 31.42 26.86
C ARG A 86 1.67 31.78 27.84
N ILE A 87 2.93 31.42 27.55
CA ILE A 87 4.08 31.86 28.35
C ILE A 87 4.19 33.40 28.33
N PHE A 88 4.06 34.01 27.13
CA PHE A 88 4.11 35.47 26.99
C PHE A 88 2.99 36.15 27.79
N GLU A 89 1.75 35.66 27.72
CA GLU A 89 0.62 36.19 28.47
C GLU A 89 0.89 36.10 29.98
N ARG A 90 1.35 34.95 30.48
CA ARG A 90 1.70 34.80 31.91
C ARG A 90 2.80 35.75 32.37
N LEU A 91 3.85 35.92 31.55
CA LEU A 91 4.92 36.86 31.85
C LEU A 91 4.40 38.29 31.91
N ARG A 92 3.48 38.69 31.04
CA ARG A 92 2.86 40.00 31.05
C ARG A 92 1.93 40.20 32.24
N ASP A 93 1.02 39.24 32.45
CA ASP A 93 -0.09 39.40 33.40
C ASP A 93 0.35 39.10 34.87
N GLU A 94 1.24 38.11 35.06
CA GLU A 94 1.67 37.67 36.39
C GLU A 94 3.01 38.31 36.82
N HIS A 95 3.85 38.75 35.87
CA HIS A 95 5.22 39.21 36.16
C HIS A 95 5.59 40.57 35.53
N GLY A 96 4.62 41.31 35.01
CA GLY A 96 4.79 42.67 34.51
C GLY A 96 5.73 42.81 33.31
N TYR A 97 5.83 41.83 32.47
CA TYR A 97 6.69 41.87 31.27
C TYR A 97 6.20 42.90 30.25
N ALA A 98 7.02 43.94 30.01
CA ALA A 98 6.72 45.03 29.06
C ALA A 98 7.45 44.91 27.72
N GLY A 99 7.84 43.71 27.35
CA GLY A 99 8.51 43.42 26.06
C GLY A 99 7.57 42.82 24.99
N GLY A 100 8.08 42.62 23.79
CA GLY A 100 7.31 42.04 22.67
C GLY A 100 7.26 40.53 22.70
N TYR A 101 6.16 39.95 22.15
CA TYR A 101 5.94 38.51 22.00
C TYR A 101 7.07 37.79 21.23
N THR A 102 7.59 38.41 20.17
CA THR A 102 8.64 37.81 19.34
C THR A 102 9.87 37.39 20.11
N VAL A 103 10.30 38.23 21.09
CA VAL A 103 11.47 37.95 21.94
C VAL A 103 11.23 36.73 22.83
N VAL A 104 10.05 36.59 23.40
CA VAL A 104 9.65 35.44 24.23
C VAL A 104 9.56 34.19 23.36
N ARG A 105 8.92 34.28 22.18
CA ARG A 105 8.80 33.17 21.22
C ARG A 105 10.15 32.63 20.81
N GLU A 106 11.08 33.48 20.40
CA GLU A 106 12.42 33.09 19.98
C GLU A 106 13.22 32.48 21.15
N PHE A 107 13.12 33.05 22.34
CA PHE A 107 13.76 32.50 23.53
C PHE A 107 13.20 31.09 23.86
N VAL A 108 11.88 30.94 23.93
CA VAL A 108 11.21 29.65 24.21
C VAL A 108 11.56 28.63 23.16
N ALA A 109 11.58 29.01 21.87
CA ALA A 109 11.97 28.10 20.76
C ALA A 109 13.42 27.61 20.91
N LYS A 110 14.35 28.52 21.27
CA LYS A 110 15.75 28.20 21.52
C LYS A 110 15.93 27.26 22.70
N GLU A 111 15.23 27.55 23.83
CA GLU A 111 15.28 26.72 25.04
C GLU A 111 14.66 25.33 24.81
N ARG A 112 13.53 25.25 24.11
CA ARG A 112 12.96 23.97 23.71
C ARG A 112 13.89 23.16 22.78
N LEU A 113 14.63 23.82 21.88
CA LEU A 113 15.64 23.17 21.05
C LEU A 113 16.80 22.62 21.86
N ARG A 114 17.27 23.38 22.87
CA ARG A 114 18.34 22.97 23.81
C ARG A 114 17.92 21.82 24.71
N GLN A 115 16.65 21.73 25.01
CA GLN A 115 16.08 20.67 25.85
C GLN A 115 15.68 19.42 25.07
N LYS A 116 15.82 19.43 23.73
CA LYS A 116 15.64 18.20 22.96
C LYS A 116 16.64 17.15 23.39
N GLU A 117 16.12 15.95 23.57
CA GLU A 117 16.94 14.79 23.89
C GLU A 117 18.07 14.61 22.88
N VAL A 118 19.27 14.38 23.37
CA VAL A 118 20.44 14.10 22.54
C VAL A 118 20.68 12.59 22.57
N PHE A 119 20.80 12.00 21.40
CA PHE A 119 20.91 10.55 21.23
C PHE A 119 22.36 10.13 20.99
N VAL A 120 22.73 9.00 21.54
CA VAL A 120 23.99 8.36 21.22
C VAL A 120 23.87 7.68 19.87
N PRO A 121 24.78 7.95 18.90
CA PRO A 121 24.79 7.21 17.64
C PRO A 121 24.98 5.72 17.90
N LEU A 122 24.04 4.90 17.45
CA LEU A 122 24.10 3.45 17.63
C LEU A 122 24.76 2.81 16.42
N ALA A 123 25.69 1.89 16.68
CA ALA A 123 26.21 0.97 15.68
C ALA A 123 25.27 -0.25 15.60
N HIS A 124 24.90 -0.61 14.39
CA HIS A 124 24.02 -1.75 14.14
C HIS A 124 24.84 -2.89 13.53
N PRO A 125 24.88 -4.08 14.14
CA PRO A 125 25.53 -5.24 13.53
C PRO A 125 24.74 -5.70 12.30
N PRO A 126 25.40 -6.41 11.36
CA PRO A 126 24.74 -7.05 10.23
C PRO A 126 23.61 -8.01 10.65
N GLY A 127 22.65 -8.23 9.75
CA GLY A 127 21.55 -9.15 9.98
C GLY A 127 20.40 -8.60 10.81
N ARG A 128 20.42 -7.33 11.21
CA ARG A 128 19.32 -6.66 11.90
C ARG A 128 18.49 -5.82 10.95
N ALA A 129 17.19 -5.92 11.11
CA ALA A 129 16.24 -5.09 10.39
C ALA A 129 15.32 -4.31 11.33
N GLN A 130 14.62 -3.33 10.79
CA GLN A 130 13.56 -2.60 11.46
C GLN A 130 12.37 -2.51 10.51
N ALA A 131 11.17 -2.75 11.03
CA ALA A 131 9.94 -2.69 10.25
C ALA A 131 8.96 -1.69 10.82
N ASP A 132 8.35 -0.88 9.95
CA ASP A 132 7.37 0.13 10.34
C ASP A 132 6.42 0.45 9.19
N PHE A 133 5.25 1.01 9.51
CA PHE A 133 4.33 1.57 8.52
C PHE A 133 4.43 3.08 8.45
N GLY A 134 4.24 3.61 7.24
CA GLY A 134 4.07 5.02 6.99
C GLY A 134 2.80 5.30 6.23
N GLU A 135 2.41 6.58 6.20
CA GLU A 135 1.29 7.07 5.40
C GLU A 135 1.77 8.08 4.37
N ALA A 136 1.15 8.08 3.20
CA ALA A 136 1.39 9.07 2.15
C ALA A 136 0.11 9.34 1.35
N ASP A 137 0.01 10.54 0.78
CA ASP A 137 -1.05 10.87 -0.17
C ASP A 137 -0.52 10.65 -1.59
N ILE A 138 -1.36 10.10 -2.47
CA ILE A 138 -1.11 9.89 -3.90
C ILE A 138 -2.34 10.27 -4.73
N TYR A 139 -2.19 10.32 -6.05
CA TYR A 139 -3.33 10.33 -6.97
C TYR A 139 -3.49 8.93 -7.56
N LEU A 140 -4.57 8.22 -7.18
CA LEU A 140 -4.95 6.91 -7.69
C LEU A 140 -6.13 7.06 -8.66
N GLY A 141 -5.92 6.76 -9.95
CA GLY A 141 -6.94 7.00 -10.97
C GLY A 141 -7.42 8.45 -11.05
N GLY A 142 -6.56 9.42 -10.72
CA GLY A 142 -6.89 10.85 -10.67
C GLY A 142 -7.51 11.34 -9.35
N ILE A 143 -7.83 10.44 -8.42
CA ILE A 143 -8.43 10.77 -7.12
C ILE A 143 -7.33 10.82 -6.05
N LYS A 144 -7.27 11.92 -5.29
CA LYS A 144 -6.34 12.03 -4.17
C LYS A 144 -6.72 11.04 -3.07
N THR A 145 -5.85 10.05 -2.86
CA THR A 145 -6.08 8.93 -1.95
C THR A 145 -4.94 8.83 -0.95
N ARG A 146 -5.26 8.56 0.31
CA ARG A 146 -4.27 8.21 1.33
C ARG A 146 -4.01 6.73 1.27
N ILE A 147 -2.72 6.37 1.20
CA ILE A 147 -2.23 5.01 1.24
C ILE A 147 -1.35 4.79 2.46
N HIS A 148 -1.20 3.53 2.84
CA HIS A 148 -0.22 3.08 3.81
C HIS A 148 0.93 2.39 3.08
N TYR A 149 2.12 2.41 3.64
CA TYR A 149 3.23 1.66 3.07
C TYR A 149 4.05 1.00 4.18
N PHE A 150 4.37 -0.24 3.95
CA PHE A 150 5.29 -1.02 4.77
C PHE A 150 6.72 -0.65 4.38
N CYS A 151 7.57 -0.49 5.38
CA CYS A 151 8.97 -0.19 5.20
C CYS A 151 9.79 -1.16 6.06
N LEU A 152 10.72 -1.87 5.43
CA LEU A 152 11.71 -2.68 6.12
C LEU A 152 13.09 -2.17 5.76
N ASP A 153 13.84 -1.74 6.76
CA ASP A 153 15.18 -1.21 6.60
C ASP A 153 16.23 -2.04 7.31
N LEU A 154 17.44 -1.98 6.79
CA LEU A 154 18.63 -2.62 7.34
C LEU A 154 19.56 -1.54 7.89
N PRO A 155 19.57 -1.27 9.21
CA PRO A 155 20.30 -0.15 9.79
C PRO A 155 21.83 -0.18 9.57
N GLN A 156 22.40 -1.34 9.29
CA GLN A 156 23.84 -1.50 9.01
C GLN A 156 24.17 -0.98 7.60
N SER A 157 23.43 -1.41 6.59
CA SER A 157 23.66 -1.04 5.19
C SER A 157 22.94 0.22 4.76
N ASP A 158 21.87 0.63 5.46
CA ASP A 158 20.89 1.64 5.05
C ASP A 158 20.07 1.25 3.79
N ALA A 159 20.05 -0.05 3.45
CA ALA A 159 19.17 -0.58 2.43
C ALA A 159 17.72 -0.60 2.94
N ILE A 160 16.78 -0.29 2.06
CA ILE A 160 15.36 -0.14 2.41
C ILE A 160 14.50 -0.83 1.37
N PHE A 161 13.47 -1.53 1.84
CA PHE A 161 12.37 -2.03 1.04
C PHE A 161 11.09 -1.27 1.39
N VAL A 162 10.33 -0.87 0.39
CA VAL A 162 9.08 -0.13 0.56
C VAL A 162 8.00 -0.71 -0.33
N ARG A 163 6.82 -1.01 0.24
CA ARG A 163 5.65 -1.50 -0.50
C ARG A 163 4.38 -0.84 -0.01
N ALA A 164 3.59 -0.31 -0.93
CA ALA A 164 2.34 0.39 -0.67
C ALA A 164 1.14 -0.56 -0.57
N TYR A 165 0.17 -0.16 0.27
CA TYR A 165 -1.06 -0.89 0.54
C TYR A 165 -2.23 0.08 0.68
N PRO A 166 -3.47 -0.36 0.38
CA PRO A 166 -4.67 0.46 0.60
C PRO A 166 -4.90 0.82 2.07
N ALA A 167 -4.52 -0.08 3.00
CA ALA A 167 -4.69 0.11 4.44
C ALA A 167 -3.61 -0.62 5.24
N GLU A 168 -3.35 -0.16 6.46
CA GLU A 168 -2.51 -0.87 7.43
C GLU A 168 -3.32 -1.99 8.08
N THR A 169 -3.20 -3.19 7.53
CA THR A 169 -3.89 -4.40 7.98
C THR A 169 -2.91 -5.51 8.34
N LYS A 170 -3.41 -6.59 8.95
CA LYS A 170 -2.58 -7.77 9.27
C LYS A 170 -2.03 -8.41 8.00
N GLU A 171 -2.86 -8.51 6.96
CA GLU A 171 -2.50 -9.08 5.67
C GLU A 171 -1.39 -8.25 5.00
N ALA A 172 -1.52 -6.91 5.02
CA ALA A 172 -0.50 -6.00 4.49
C ALA A 172 0.83 -6.12 5.27
N PHE A 173 0.77 -6.33 6.57
CA PHE A 173 1.95 -6.55 7.40
C PHE A 173 2.63 -7.88 7.06
N LEU A 174 1.88 -8.96 6.92
CA LEU A 174 2.40 -10.28 6.55
C LEU A 174 2.99 -10.27 5.13
N ASP A 175 2.23 -9.73 4.16
CA ASP A 175 2.66 -9.60 2.76
C ASP A 175 3.91 -8.73 2.62
N GLY A 176 3.98 -7.62 3.38
CA GLY A 176 5.15 -6.74 3.42
C GLY A 176 6.43 -7.45 3.82
N HIS A 177 6.38 -8.36 4.80
CA HIS A 177 7.52 -9.17 5.20
C HIS A 177 7.90 -10.19 4.13
N VAL A 178 6.93 -10.94 3.60
CA VAL A 178 7.16 -11.92 2.54
C VAL A 178 7.82 -11.25 1.32
N ALA A 179 7.25 -10.14 0.87
CA ALA A 179 7.78 -9.38 -0.25
C ALA A 179 9.19 -8.82 0.02
N ALA A 180 9.44 -8.29 1.23
CA ALA A 180 10.74 -7.78 1.62
C ALA A 180 11.80 -8.88 1.67
N PHE A 181 11.52 -10.02 2.29
CA PHE A 181 12.45 -11.14 2.38
C PHE A 181 12.79 -11.71 1.00
N THR A 182 11.78 -11.85 0.15
CA THR A 182 11.95 -12.28 -1.25
C THR A 182 12.85 -11.30 -2.01
N TRP A 183 12.59 -9.99 -1.90
CA TRP A 183 13.38 -8.98 -2.60
C TRP A 183 14.83 -8.88 -2.11
N PHE A 184 15.05 -8.99 -0.80
CA PHE A 184 16.39 -9.02 -0.22
C PHE A 184 17.13 -10.32 -0.52
N GLY A 185 16.42 -11.42 -0.76
CA GLY A 185 16.98 -12.75 -0.97
C GLY A 185 17.45 -13.44 0.32
N GLY A 186 16.84 -13.10 1.48
CA GLY A 186 17.15 -13.67 2.76
C GLY A 186 16.33 -13.05 3.89
N VAL A 187 16.41 -13.63 5.08
CA VAL A 187 15.64 -13.23 6.25
C VAL A 187 16.58 -12.65 7.32
N PRO A 188 16.39 -11.38 7.75
CA PRO A 188 17.16 -10.81 8.85
C PRO A 188 17.01 -11.65 10.11
N THR A 189 18.11 -11.87 10.86
CA THR A 189 18.08 -12.66 12.10
C THR A 189 17.25 -12.02 13.20
N THR A 190 17.20 -10.69 13.23
CA THR A 190 16.44 -9.95 14.26
C THR A 190 15.73 -8.75 13.61
N ILE A 191 14.45 -8.58 13.91
CA ILE A 191 13.65 -7.46 13.40
C ILE A 191 13.09 -6.64 14.57
N LEU A 192 13.34 -5.33 14.56
CA LEU A 192 12.81 -4.39 15.53
C LEU A 192 11.46 -3.83 15.02
N TYR A 193 10.47 -3.93 15.86
CA TYR A 193 9.11 -3.40 15.61
C TYR A 193 8.75 -2.28 16.57
N ASP A 194 7.82 -1.43 16.15
CA ASP A 194 7.04 -0.65 17.12
C ASP A 194 6.00 -1.53 17.82
N ASN A 195 5.39 -0.99 18.87
CA ASN A 195 4.28 -1.64 19.58
C ASN A 195 2.98 -1.56 18.75
N THR A 196 3.01 -2.03 17.50
CA THR A 196 1.82 -2.05 16.64
C THR A 196 0.85 -3.12 17.13
N LYS A 197 -0.45 -2.81 17.11
CA LYS A 197 -1.52 -3.77 17.47
C LYS A 197 -1.57 -4.98 16.54
N ILE A 198 -0.91 -4.89 15.40
CA ILE A 198 -0.83 -5.98 14.42
C ILE A 198 0.09 -7.10 14.92
N ALA A 199 1.25 -6.75 15.45
CA ALA A 199 2.21 -7.71 15.98
C ALA A 199 1.92 -8.09 17.44
N VAL A 200 1.45 -7.14 18.25
CA VAL A 200 1.27 -7.28 19.70
C VAL A 200 -0.20 -7.32 20.07
N ALA A 201 -0.70 -8.47 20.52
CA ALA A 201 -2.08 -8.61 21.00
C ALA A 201 -2.29 -7.96 22.38
N LYS A 202 -1.29 -8.03 23.27
CA LYS A 202 -1.35 -7.45 24.62
C LYS A 202 0.05 -7.24 25.18
N ILE A 203 0.26 -6.11 25.86
CA ILE A 203 1.45 -5.86 26.69
C ILE A 203 1.09 -6.27 28.11
N LEU A 204 1.87 -7.15 28.71
CA LEU A 204 1.68 -7.65 30.07
C LEU A 204 2.32 -6.69 31.10
N GLY A 205 1.94 -6.81 32.36
CA GLY A 205 2.40 -5.92 33.43
C GLY A 205 3.91 -5.98 33.71
N ASP A 206 4.55 -7.09 33.38
CA ASP A 206 6.02 -7.30 33.44
C ASP A 206 6.78 -6.75 32.21
N GLY A 207 6.06 -6.13 31.26
CA GLY A 207 6.64 -5.62 30.01
C GLY A 207 6.78 -6.65 28.91
N THR A 208 6.46 -7.94 29.15
CA THR A 208 6.39 -8.96 28.11
C THR A 208 5.18 -8.72 27.19
N ARG A 209 5.22 -9.22 25.97
CA ARG A 209 4.21 -9.01 24.94
C ARG A 209 3.60 -10.33 24.49
N LYS A 210 2.27 -10.39 24.48
CA LYS A 210 1.58 -11.50 23.82
C LYS A 210 1.45 -11.17 22.33
N ARG A 211 2.09 -11.98 21.48
CA ARG A 211 2.03 -11.84 20.03
C ARG A 211 0.67 -12.24 19.49
N THR A 212 0.29 -11.70 18.34
CA THR A 212 -0.86 -12.19 17.58
C THR A 212 -0.53 -13.56 16.99
N LYS A 213 -1.55 -14.40 16.76
CA LYS A 213 -1.37 -15.74 16.19
C LYS A 213 -0.68 -15.67 14.82
N ALA A 214 -1.16 -14.78 13.93
CA ALA A 214 -0.62 -14.62 12.59
C ALA A 214 0.87 -14.18 12.61
N PHE A 215 1.26 -13.30 13.54
CA PHE A 215 2.66 -12.90 13.70
C PHE A 215 3.53 -14.05 14.20
N SER A 216 3.02 -14.87 15.13
CA SER A 216 3.73 -16.06 15.62
C SER A 216 3.90 -17.12 14.51
N GLU A 217 2.92 -17.27 13.62
CA GLU A 217 3.00 -18.14 12.45
C GLU A 217 4.08 -17.66 11.47
N LEU A 218 4.11 -16.35 11.17
CA LEU A 218 5.16 -15.74 10.33
C LEU A 218 6.55 -15.97 10.92
N GLN A 219 6.71 -15.73 12.23
CA GLN A 219 7.97 -15.89 12.94
C GLN A 219 8.43 -17.36 12.99
N SER A 220 7.49 -18.30 13.19
CA SER A 220 7.77 -19.73 13.15
C SER A 220 8.20 -20.22 11.78
N HIS A 221 7.68 -19.61 10.72
CA HIS A 221 8.04 -19.97 9.34
C HIS A 221 9.44 -19.47 8.94
N TYR A 222 9.74 -18.20 9.26
CA TYR A 222 11.00 -17.55 8.85
C TYR A 222 12.09 -17.58 9.91
N LEU A 223 11.80 -17.97 11.15
CA LEU A 223 12.73 -18.18 12.28
C LEU A 223 13.49 -16.93 12.75
N PHE A 224 13.06 -15.73 12.41
CA PHE A 224 13.67 -14.50 12.90
C PHE A 224 13.29 -14.20 14.35
N GLU A 225 14.15 -13.49 15.08
CA GLU A 225 13.84 -12.95 16.40
C GLU A 225 13.16 -11.59 16.29
N ASP A 226 12.07 -11.41 17.03
CA ASP A 226 11.42 -10.11 17.16
C ASP A 226 11.97 -9.33 18.35
N ARG A 227 12.13 -8.03 18.16
CA ARG A 227 12.37 -7.06 19.22
C ARG A 227 11.35 -5.95 19.12
N PHE A 228 10.93 -5.43 20.26
CA PHE A 228 10.01 -4.32 20.33
C PHE A 228 10.66 -3.13 21.02
N GLY A 229 10.49 -1.94 20.46
CA GLY A 229 10.91 -0.69 21.07
C GLY A 229 10.30 -0.53 22.47
N ARG A 230 11.04 0.10 23.39
CA ARG A 230 10.51 0.39 24.72
C ARG A 230 9.41 1.43 24.64
N PRO A 231 8.28 1.26 25.37
CA PRO A 231 7.21 2.26 25.38
C PRO A 231 7.75 3.64 25.76
N ALA A 232 7.35 4.67 25.02
CA ALA A 232 7.69 6.08 25.24
C ALA A 232 9.19 6.46 25.16
N LYS A 233 10.08 5.58 24.67
CA LYS A 233 11.48 5.90 24.41
C LYS A 233 11.76 5.88 22.91
N GLY A 234 11.69 7.05 22.27
CA GLY A 234 11.97 7.24 20.82
C GLY A 234 13.40 6.90 20.40
N ASN A 235 14.34 6.74 21.38
CA ASN A 235 15.75 6.44 21.12
C ASN A 235 16.01 5.12 20.41
N ASP A 236 15.17 4.12 20.65
CA ASP A 236 15.36 2.78 20.08
C ASP A 236 15.04 2.76 18.57
N LYS A 237 14.42 3.83 18.04
CA LYS A 237 13.89 3.92 16.67
C LYS A 237 14.53 4.99 15.78
N GLY A 238 15.55 5.69 16.25
CA GLY A 238 16.07 6.89 15.57
C GLY A 238 16.40 6.76 14.08
N LYS A 239 16.71 5.56 13.58
CA LYS A 239 16.92 5.31 12.14
C LYS A 239 15.64 5.01 11.38
N VAL A 240 14.67 4.24 11.92
CA VAL A 240 13.43 3.84 11.21
C VAL A 240 12.54 5.04 10.92
N GLU A 241 12.29 5.91 11.91
CA GLU A 241 11.53 7.15 11.68
C GLU A 241 12.20 8.02 10.60
N GLY A 242 13.54 7.96 10.54
CA GLY A 242 14.34 8.60 9.48
C GLY A 242 14.08 8.00 8.11
N LEU A 243 14.01 6.65 7.97
CA LEU A 243 13.89 5.97 6.69
C LEU A 243 12.44 5.90 6.17
N VAL A 244 11.45 5.72 7.04
CA VAL A 244 10.03 5.92 6.68
C VAL A 244 9.81 7.35 6.17
N GLY A 245 10.34 8.35 6.88
CA GLY A 245 10.32 9.74 6.44
C GLY A 245 11.13 9.98 5.17
N TYR A 246 12.23 9.25 4.95
CA TYR A 246 13.02 9.31 3.73
C TYR A 246 12.21 8.78 2.53
N ALA A 247 11.60 7.62 2.63
CA ALA A 247 10.76 7.03 1.59
C ALA A 247 9.64 8.00 1.18
N ARG A 248 8.94 8.59 2.15
CA ARG A 248 7.90 9.59 1.88
C ARG A 248 8.44 10.79 1.10
N ARG A 249 9.55 11.37 1.52
CA ARG A 249 10.10 12.60 0.92
C ARG A 249 10.82 12.39 -0.40
N ASN A 250 11.38 11.20 -0.64
CA ASN A 250 12.23 10.97 -1.81
C ASN A 250 11.60 10.05 -2.85
N PHE A 251 10.70 9.14 -2.44
CA PHE A 251 10.03 8.21 -3.35
C PHE A 251 8.61 8.65 -3.72
N MET A 252 7.99 9.51 -2.86
CA MET A 252 6.60 9.92 -3.01
C MET A 252 6.43 11.45 -3.13
N VAL A 253 7.50 12.16 -3.53
CA VAL A 253 7.48 13.59 -3.82
C VAL A 253 8.14 13.83 -5.18
N PRO A 254 7.46 14.51 -6.14
CA PRO A 254 6.09 15.02 -6.07
C PRO A 254 5.07 13.89 -5.89
N LEU A 255 3.81 14.24 -5.51
CA LEU A 255 2.78 13.23 -5.26
C LEU A 255 2.64 12.30 -6.48
N PRO A 256 2.83 10.97 -6.32
CA PRO A 256 2.74 10.04 -7.43
C PRO A 256 1.33 10.04 -8.05
N GLN A 257 1.29 10.02 -9.38
CA GLN A 257 0.07 9.79 -10.15
C GLN A 257 0.17 8.40 -10.75
N VAL A 258 -0.74 7.51 -10.37
CA VAL A 258 -0.75 6.09 -10.75
C VAL A 258 -2.18 5.61 -11.02
N ARG A 259 -2.32 4.58 -11.83
CA ARG A 259 -3.59 3.94 -12.14
C ARG A 259 -3.97 2.88 -11.10
N SER A 260 -2.97 2.21 -10.52
CA SER A 260 -3.16 1.15 -9.54
C SER A 260 -2.08 1.18 -8.45
N ILE A 261 -2.32 0.50 -7.35
CA ILE A 261 -1.33 0.28 -6.27
C ILE A 261 -0.14 -0.55 -6.81
N ASP A 262 -0.36 -1.47 -7.75
CA ASP A 262 0.72 -2.26 -8.35
C ASP A 262 1.67 -1.40 -9.17
N GLU A 263 1.15 -0.43 -9.93
CA GLU A 263 2.00 0.55 -10.63
C GLU A 263 2.85 1.35 -9.64
N LEU A 264 2.25 1.77 -8.52
CA LEU A 264 3.00 2.45 -7.46
C LEU A 264 4.09 1.53 -6.88
N ASN A 265 3.76 0.27 -6.60
CA ASN A 265 4.70 -0.69 -6.04
C ASN A 265 5.88 -0.97 -6.98
N ALA A 266 5.64 -1.05 -8.29
CA ALA A 266 6.70 -1.17 -9.27
C ALA A 266 7.66 0.04 -9.23
N ARG A 267 7.12 1.27 -9.14
CA ARG A 267 7.93 2.50 -9.00
C ARG A 267 8.70 2.56 -7.69
N LEU A 268 8.10 2.12 -6.58
CA LEU A 268 8.75 2.08 -5.27
C LEU A 268 9.91 1.07 -5.26
N LEU A 269 9.71 -0.09 -5.87
CA LEU A 269 10.73 -1.14 -5.99
C LEU A 269 11.93 -0.63 -6.81
N ASP A 270 11.68 0.03 -7.95
CA ASP A 270 12.73 0.68 -8.76
C ASP A 270 13.50 1.75 -7.96
N ALA A 271 12.79 2.54 -7.15
CA ALA A 271 13.41 3.54 -6.29
C ALA A 271 14.29 2.89 -5.20
N CYS A 272 13.86 1.76 -4.63
CA CYS A 272 14.66 0.97 -3.68
C CYS A 272 15.92 0.40 -4.34
N GLU A 273 15.81 -0.11 -5.58
CA GLU A 273 16.97 -0.58 -6.35
C GLU A 273 17.97 0.54 -6.66
N LYS A 274 17.48 1.67 -7.18
CA LYS A 274 18.32 2.84 -7.48
C LYS A 274 19.05 3.36 -6.25
N ARG A 275 18.44 3.27 -5.07
CA ARG A 275 19.07 3.70 -3.83
C ARG A 275 20.31 2.87 -3.47
N LYS A 276 20.39 1.60 -3.86
CA LYS A 276 21.54 0.73 -3.56
C LYS A 276 22.88 1.28 -4.09
N VAL A 277 22.84 2.08 -5.15
CA VAL A 277 24.05 2.70 -5.76
C VAL A 277 24.56 3.89 -4.95
N ALA A 278 23.77 4.46 -4.05
CA ALA A 278 24.12 5.66 -3.32
C ALA A 278 25.23 5.40 -2.29
N VAL A 279 26.19 6.33 -2.21
CA VAL A 279 27.21 6.38 -1.16
C VAL A 279 26.80 7.42 -0.13
N LEU A 280 26.62 7.01 1.11
CA LEU A 280 26.19 7.90 2.18
C LEU A 280 27.36 8.73 2.74
N ARG A 281 27.04 9.90 3.30
CA ARG A 281 28.02 10.75 3.95
C ARG A 281 28.81 10.00 5.01
N GLY A 282 30.14 10.03 4.94
CA GLY A 282 31.03 9.33 5.89
C GLY A 282 31.24 7.85 5.57
N GLN A 283 30.66 7.32 4.51
CA GLN A 283 30.89 5.96 4.01
C GLN A 283 31.77 6.02 2.73
N LYS A 284 32.56 4.97 2.52
CA LYS A 284 33.35 4.78 1.30
C LYS A 284 32.66 3.87 0.29
N GLU A 285 31.80 3.02 0.79
CA GLU A 285 31.08 1.98 0.04
C GLU A 285 29.65 2.41 -0.23
N SER A 286 29.10 1.93 -1.33
CA SER A 286 27.66 2.08 -1.65
C SER A 286 26.78 1.29 -0.66
N ILE A 287 25.50 1.63 -0.63
CA ILE A 287 24.50 0.87 0.15
C ILE A 287 24.49 -0.59 -0.29
N GLY A 288 24.58 -0.87 -1.62
CA GLY A 288 24.60 -2.22 -2.16
C GLY A 288 25.80 -3.03 -1.72
N GLU A 289 27.03 -2.46 -1.74
CA GLU A 289 28.23 -3.13 -1.25
C GLU A 289 28.14 -3.43 0.25
N ARG A 290 27.55 -2.53 1.02
CA ARG A 290 27.32 -2.75 2.46
C ARG A 290 26.25 -3.81 2.72
N LEU A 291 25.24 -3.93 1.83
CA LEU A 291 24.18 -4.94 1.90
C LEU A 291 24.73 -6.37 1.84
N GLU A 292 25.83 -6.59 1.12
CA GLU A 292 26.44 -7.93 1.07
C GLU A 292 26.91 -8.41 2.46
N ARG A 293 27.30 -7.51 3.35
CA ARG A 293 27.62 -7.88 4.75
C ARG A 293 26.39 -8.26 5.57
N ASP A 294 25.24 -7.61 5.30
CA ASP A 294 23.97 -8.00 5.91
C ASP A 294 23.57 -9.41 5.44
N ARG A 295 23.72 -9.70 4.14
CA ARG A 295 23.40 -11.01 3.55
C ARG A 295 24.15 -12.18 4.18
N LEU A 296 25.41 -11.97 4.53
CA LEU A 296 26.22 -13.01 5.19
C LEU A 296 25.69 -13.41 6.58
N ALA A 297 24.89 -12.54 7.21
CA ALA A 297 24.32 -12.78 8.53
C ALA A 297 22.84 -13.21 8.49
N TRP A 298 22.26 -13.41 7.31
CA TRP A 298 20.84 -13.73 7.17
C TRP A 298 20.55 -15.22 7.31
N LEU A 299 19.29 -15.50 7.67
CA LEU A 299 18.73 -16.85 7.57
C LEU A 299 18.30 -17.09 6.10
N PRO A 300 18.38 -18.34 5.62
CA PRO A 300 17.90 -18.69 4.30
C PRO A 300 16.39 -18.52 4.20
N ILE A 301 15.89 -18.21 3.01
CA ILE A 301 14.45 -18.23 2.73
C ILE A 301 14.01 -19.70 2.65
N PRO A 302 12.94 -20.11 3.35
CA PRO A 302 12.34 -21.43 3.19
C PRO A 302 11.91 -21.69 1.74
N ASP A 303 11.97 -22.93 1.28
CA ASP A 303 11.54 -23.33 -0.07
C ASP A 303 10.04 -23.09 -0.28
N GLU A 304 9.22 -23.32 0.76
CA GLU A 304 7.80 -23.02 0.73
C GLU A 304 7.57 -21.55 1.10
N SER A 305 6.78 -20.86 0.29
CA SER A 305 6.38 -19.48 0.57
C SER A 305 5.35 -19.42 1.69
N PHE A 306 5.50 -18.47 2.61
CA PHE A 306 4.48 -18.19 3.63
C PHE A 306 3.20 -17.67 2.97
N ASP A 307 2.05 -18.13 3.45
CA ASP A 307 0.72 -17.67 3.00
C ASP A 307 0.28 -16.41 3.78
N PRO A 308 0.42 -15.20 3.23
CA PRO A 308 0.25 -13.95 3.96
C PRO A 308 -1.23 -13.54 4.09
N CYS A 309 -2.05 -14.42 4.63
CA CYS A 309 -3.48 -14.19 4.81
C CYS A 309 -3.93 -14.19 6.27
N GLU A 310 -5.01 -13.47 6.56
CA GLU A 310 -5.76 -13.66 7.81
C GLU A 310 -6.72 -14.83 7.64
N LYS A 311 -6.65 -15.83 8.53
CA LYS A 311 -7.50 -17.02 8.52
C LYS A 311 -8.62 -16.88 9.55
N VAL A 312 -9.88 -16.92 9.08
CA VAL A 312 -11.07 -16.79 9.92
C VAL A 312 -12.03 -17.95 9.65
N ALA A 313 -12.26 -18.81 10.63
CA ALA A 313 -13.31 -19.81 10.56
C ALA A 313 -14.66 -19.17 10.91
N THR A 314 -15.66 -19.39 10.06
CA THR A 314 -17.00 -18.82 10.21
C THR A 314 -18.04 -19.72 9.55
N ARG A 315 -19.30 -19.29 9.50
CA ARG A 315 -20.38 -20.03 8.85
C ARG A 315 -21.10 -19.15 7.82
N ALA A 316 -21.42 -19.73 6.67
CA ALA A 316 -22.24 -19.08 5.67
C ALA A 316 -23.67 -18.88 6.20
N THR A 317 -24.26 -17.71 5.96
CA THR A 317 -25.61 -17.38 6.37
C THR A 317 -26.69 -18.07 5.51
N SER A 318 -27.96 -17.94 5.89
CA SER A 318 -29.11 -18.36 5.06
C SER A 318 -29.23 -17.63 3.74
N LEU A 319 -28.56 -16.48 3.61
CA LEU A 319 -28.46 -15.71 2.38
C LEU A 319 -27.22 -16.08 1.53
N SER A 320 -26.51 -17.14 1.91
CA SER A 320 -25.23 -17.56 1.28
C SER A 320 -24.18 -16.44 1.28
N LEU A 321 -24.08 -15.76 2.42
CA LEU A 321 -23.11 -14.71 2.67
C LEU A 321 -22.17 -15.12 3.80
N VAL A 322 -20.93 -14.75 3.67
CA VAL A 322 -19.85 -14.98 4.64
C VAL A 322 -19.26 -13.65 5.05
N ARG A 323 -19.30 -13.33 6.34
CA ARG A 323 -18.73 -12.09 6.84
C ARG A 323 -17.23 -12.20 7.02
N TYR A 324 -16.51 -11.25 6.40
CA TYR A 324 -15.11 -11.05 6.66
C TYR A 324 -14.83 -9.55 6.92
N GLN A 325 -14.22 -9.27 8.07
CA GLN A 325 -14.11 -7.91 8.61
C GLN A 325 -15.50 -7.25 8.73
N THR A 326 -15.76 -6.17 7.99
CA THR A 326 -17.03 -5.43 8.00
C THR A 326 -17.94 -5.73 6.81
N ASN A 327 -17.50 -6.56 5.87
CA ASN A 327 -18.17 -6.79 4.60
C ASN A 327 -18.68 -8.24 4.47
N ASP A 328 -19.71 -8.44 3.66
CA ASP A 328 -20.33 -9.73 3.42
C ASP A 328 -20.06 -10.19 1.98
N TYR A 329 -19.47 -11.36 1.82
CA TYR A 329 -19.06 -11.96 0.54
C TYR A 329 -19.93 -13.16 0.22
N SER A 330 -20.41 -13.26 -1.02
CA SER A 330 -21.27 -14.37 -1.43
C SER A 330 -20.51 -15.67 -1.64
N VAL A 331 -21.19 -16.79 -1.38
CA VAL A 331 -20.74 -18.13 -1.71
C VAL A 331 -21.84 -18.87 -2.47
N PRO A 332 -21.54 -19.92 -3.26
CA PRO A 332 -22.57 -20.70 -3.93
C PRO A 332 -23.64 -21.16 -2.93
N THR A 333 -24.92 -21.08 -3.33
CA THR A 333 -26.05 -21.35 -2.45
C THR A 333 -26.10 -22.79 -1.91
N ALA A 334 -25.37 -23.71 -2.52
CA ALA A 334 -25.19 -25.07 -2.01
C ALA A 334 -24.48 -25.11 -0.65
N TYR A 335 -23.63 -24.11 -0.36
CA TYR A 335 -22.86 -24.02 0.88
C TYR A 335 -23.52 -23.15 1.96
N GLY A 336 -24.79 -22.76 1.78
CA GLY A 336 -25.57 -22.10 2.83
C GLY A 336 -25.54 -22.88 4.12
N HIS A 337 -25.32 -22.22 5.26
CA HIS A 337 -25.20 -22.80 6.61
C HIS A 337 -23.97 -23.70 6.84
N HIS A 338 -23.07 -23.90 5.87
CA HIS A 338 -21.85 -24.67 6.08
C HIS A 338 -20.79 -23.86 6.85
N GLU A 339 -19.94 -24.58 7.56
CA GLU A 339 -18.73 -24.01 8.14
C GLU A 339 -17.70 -23.82 7.02
N VAL A 340 -17.10 -22.63 7.00
CA VAL A 340 -16.15 -22.21 5.95
C VAL A 340 -14.94 -21.56 6.58
N LEU A 341 -13.81 -21.66 5.87
CA LEU A 341 -12.58 -20.96 6.19
C LEU A 341 -12.40 -19.79 5.22
N VAL A 342 -12.35 -18.58 5.75
CA VAL A 342 -12.02 -17.38 5.00
C VAL A 342 -10.52 -17.12 5.11
N ARG A 343 -9.86 -16.94 3.97
CA ARG A 343 -8.49 -16.45 3.84
C ARG A 343 -8.55 -15.06 3.22
N GLY A 344 -8.30 -14.05 4.04
CA GLY A 344 -8.25 -12.66 3.57
C GLY A 344 -6.83 -12.25 3.23
N TYR A 345 -6.62 -11.87 1.98
CA TYR A 345 -5.37 -11.31 1.46
C TYR A 345 -5.49 -9.78 1.30
N VAL A 346 -4.47 -9.15 0.81
CA VAL A 346 -4.47 -7.71 0.51
C VAL A 346 -5.44 -7.38 -0.62
N ASP A 347 -5.46 -8.19 -1.67
CA ASP A 347 -6.19 -7.97 -2.92
C ASP A 347 -7.46 -8.82 -3.07
N GLN A 348 -7.55 -9.93 -2.33
CA GLN A 348 -8.64 -10.89 -2.49
C GLN A 348 -9.10 -11.52 -1.18
N VAL A 349 -10.31 -12.05 -1.22
CA VAL A 349 -10.90 -12.90 -0.17
C VAL A 349 -11.21 -14.25 -0.78
N VAL A 350 -10.57 -15.30 -0.26
CA VAL A 350 -10.74 -16.69 -0.70
C VAL A 350 -11.52 -17.45 0.37
N ILE A 351 -12.61 -18.09 -0.02
CA ILE A 351 -13.49 -18.84 0.89
C ILE A 351 -13.43 -20.31 0.52
N SER A 352 -13.18 -21.16 1.51
CA SER A 352 -13.07 -22.61 1.34
C SER A 352 -14.04 -23.36 2.26
N CYS A 353 -14.56 -24.49 1.80
CA CYS A 353 -15.30 -25.45 2.61
C CYS A 353 -14.51 -26.77 2.60
N GLY A 354 -13.97 -27.16 3.76
CA GLY A 354 -12.98 -28.24 3.80
C GLY A 354 -11.72 -27.89 2.98
N SER A 355 -11.35 -28.77 2.05
CA SER A 355 -10.21 -28.56 1.13
C SER A 355 -10.58 -27.80 -0.15
N GLU A 356 -11.87 -27.63 -0.44
CA GLU A 356 -12.36 -27.03 -1.67
C GLU A 356 -12.46 -25.51 -1.55
N VAL A 357 -11.92 -24.78 -2.55
CA VAL A 357 -12.12 -23.33 -2.69
C VAL A 357 -13.46 -23.10 -3.39
N ILE A 358 -14.43 -22.54 -2.68
CA ILE A 358 -15.80 -22.35 -3.14
C ILE A 358 -16.10 -20.94 -3.67
N ALA A 359 -15.30 -19.96 -3.29
CA ALA A 359 -15.44 -18.59 -3.80
C ALA A 359 -14.12 -17.81 -3.73
N ARG A 360 -13.96 -16.88 -4.68
CA ARG A 360 -12.91 -15.86 -4.71
C ARG A 360 -13.56 -14.52 -5.04
N HIS A 361 -13.22 -13.49 -4.29
CA HIS A 361 -13.72 -12.14 -4.49
C HIS A 361 -12.57 -11.15 -4.39
N GLU A 362 -12.68 -10.02 -5.08
CA GLU A 362 -11.81 -8.89 -4.83
C GLU A 362 -12.01 -8.37 -3.39
N ARG A 363 -10.93 -7.94 -2.79
CA ARG A 363 -10.97 -7.40 -1.43
C ARG A 363 -11.63 -6.03 -1.41
N CYS A 364 -12.73 -5.89 -0.68
CA CYS A 364 -13.36 -4.61 -0.43
C CYS A 364 -12.83 -3.97 0.85
N TYR A 365 -12.34 -2.73 0.76
CA TYR A 365 -11.91 -1.91 1.89
C TYR A 365 -12.98 -0.93 2.38
N GLY A 366 -14.18 -0.96 1.78
CA GLY A 366 -15.37 -0.27 2.24
C GLY A 366 -15.89 -0.83 3.58
N LYS A 367 -17.01 -0.29 4.05
CA LYS A 367 -17.64 -0.75 5.30
C LYS A 367 -19.08 -1.10 5.04
N ALA A 368 -19.52 -2.25 5.59
CA ALA A 368 -20.89 -2.76 5.50
C ALA A 368 -21.36 -2.96 4.05
N GLU A 369 -20.43 -3.36 3.17
CA GLU A 369 -20.72 -3.66 1.77
C GLU A 369 -21.08 -5.13 1.58
N PHE A 370 -21.91 -5.38 0.57
CA PHE A 370 -22.26 -6.71 0.10
C PHE A 370 -21.58 -6.97 -1.24
N ILE A 371 -20.70 -7.95 -1.29
CA ILE A 371 -19.93 -8.31 -2.48
C ILE A 371 -20.53 -9.60 -3.04
N TYR A 372 -21.34 -9.45 -4.08
CA TYR A 372 -22.04 -10.54 -4.73
C TYR A 372 -21.27 -11.03 -5.96
N ASN A 373 -21.26 -12.35 -6.14
CA ASN A 373 -21.07 -12.98 -7.44
C ASN A 373 -22.44 -13.51 -7.88
N PRO A 374 -23.02 -12.99 -8.97
CA PRO A 374 -24.33 -13.40 -9.45
C PRO A 374 -24.46 -14.91 -9.69
N LEU A 375 -23.38 -15.55 -10.19
CA LEU A 375 -23.35 -16.98 -10.49
C LEU A 375 -23.68 -17.85 -9.27
N HIS A 376 -23.32 -17.40 -8.07
CA HIS A 376 -23.59 -18.14 -6.83
C HIS A 376 -25.07 -18.39 -6.57
N TYR A 377 -25.96 -17.57 -7.15
CA TYR A 377 -27.39 -17.59 -6.88
C TYR A 377 -28.23 -18.19 -8.02
N LEU A 378 -27.67 -18.43 -9.21
CA LEU A 378 -28.43 -18.86 -10.39
C LEU A 378 -29.13 -20.20 -10.17
N ALA A 379 -28.48 -21.17 -9.54
CA ALA A 379 -29.07 -22.46 -9.22
C ALA A 379 -30.30 -22.34 -8.26
N LEU A 380 -30.28 -21.37 -7.34
CA LEU A 380 -31.41 -21.07 -6.47
C LEU A 380 -32.53 -20.34 -7.23
N LEU A 381 -32.15 -19.37 -8.08
CA LEU A 381 -33.10 -18.64 -8.91
C LEU A 381 -33.83 -19.54 -9.92
N GLU A 382 -33.17 -20.55 -10.49
CA GLU A 382 -33.82 -21.53 -11.36
C GLU A 382 -34.94 -22.30 -10.65
N ARG A 383 -34.76 -22.59 -9.35
CA ARG A 383 -35.80 -23.18 -8.50
C ARG A 383 -36.86 -22.18 -8.08
N LYS A 384 -36.54 -20.89 -7.99
CA LYS A 384 -37.41 -19.78 -7.55
C LYS A 384 -37.44 -18.65 -8.57
N PRO A 385 -37.92 -18.87 -9.83
CA PRO A 385 -37.81 -17.88 -10.92
C PRO A 385 -38.53 -16.56 -10.62
N GLY A 386 -39.51 -16.55 -9.73
CA GLY A 386 -40.23 -15.34 -9.34
C GLY A 386 -39.38 -14.32 -8.57
N ALA A 387 -38.23 -14.71 -8.07
CA ALA A 387 -37.33 -13.81 -7.36
C ALA A 387 -36.35 -13.05 -8.30
N LEU A 388 -36.31 -13.38 -9.60
CA LEU A 388 -35.32 -12.85 -10.56
C LEU A 388 -35.26 -11.32 -10.58
N ASP A 389 -36.42 -10.65 -10.64
CA ASP A 389 -36.51 -9.18 -10.77
C ASP A 389 -36.07 -8.42 -9.53
N GLN A 390 -36.08 -9.07 -8.35
CA GLN A 390 -35.77 -8.46 -7.06
C GLN A 390 -34.47 -9.03 -6.44
N ALA A 391 -33.75 -9.86 -7.18
CA ALA A 391 -32.54 -10.49 -6.68
C ALA A 391 -31.39 -9.47 -6.59
N ALA A 392 -31.08 -8.99 -5.39
CA ALA A 392 -30.00 -8.07 -5.13
C ALA A 392 -28.65 -8.49 -5.78
N PRO A 393 -28.27 -9.79 -5.81
CA PRO A 393 -27.04 -10.23 -6.45
C PRO A 393 -26.96 -9.94 -7.96
N LEU A 394 -28.09 -9.70 -8.63
CA LEU A 394 -28.15 -9.45 -10.07
C LEU A 394 -28.27 -7.97 -10.43
N GLN A 395 -28.53 -7.08 -9.45
CA GLN A 395 -28.86 -5.68 -9.72
C GLN A 395 -27.72 -4.88 -10.36
N HIS A 396 -26.46 -5.30 -10.17
CA HIS A 396 -25.27 -4.63 -10.69
C HIS A 396 -24.45 -5.55 -11.59
N TRP A 397 -25.09 -6.58 -12.14
CA TRP A 397 -24.46 -7.45 -13.11
C TRP A 397 -24.57 -6.82 -14.49
N ASP A 398 -23.47 -6.25 -14.95
CA ASP A 398 -23.37 -5.55 -16.24
C ASP A 398 -23.18 -6.60 -17.36
N LEU A 399 -24.31 -7.01 -17.93
CA LEU A 399 -24.35 -7.95 -19.06
C LEU A 399 -24.63 -7.18 -20.35
N PRO A 400 -24.14 -7.65 -21.51
CA PRO A 400 -24.49 -7.08 -22.82
C PRO A 400 -26.01 -6.98 -23.06
N ASP A 401 -26.45 -5.95 -23.78
CA ASP A 401 -27.86 -5.67 -24.07
C ASP A 401 -28.64 -6.86 -24.67
N ASP A 402 -27.96 -7.74 -25.38
CA ASP A 402 -28.52 -8.96 -25.98
C ASP A 402 -29.11 -9.92 -24.95
N PHE A 403 -28.57 -9.96 -23.74
CA PHE A 403 -29.13 -10.75 -22.64
C PHE A 403 -30.50 -10.26 -22.24
N ASP A 404 -30.68 -8.96 -22.12
CA ASP A 404 -31.98 -8.34 -21.83
C ASP A 404 -32.95 -8.49 -22.99
N HIS A 405 -32.48 -8.39 -24.22
CA HIS A 405 -33.29 -8.63 -25.42
C HIS A 405 -33.81 -10.08 -25.46
N LEU A 406 -32.92 -11.04 -25.28
CA LEU A 406 -33.26 -12.46 -25.19
C LEU A 406 -34.29 -12.71 -24.07
N ARG A 407 -34.08 -12.12 -22.89
CA ARG A 407 -35.00 -12.23 -21.74
C ARG A 407 -36.40 -11.80 -22.11
N ARG A 408 -36.56 -10.59 -22.70
CA ARG A 408 -37.85 -10.05 -23.11
C ARG A 408 -38.58 -10.96 -24.11
N LEU A 409 -37.83 -11.52 -25.06
CA LEU A 409 -38.40 -12.45 -26.05
C LEU A 409 -38.87 -13.76 -25.41
N LEU A 410 -38.05 -14.35 -24.51
CA LEU A 410 -38.40 -15.57 -23.79
C LEU A 410 -39.61 -15.35 -22.88
N GLU A 411 -39.64 -14.27 -22.08
CA GLU A 411 -40.75 -13.94 -21.21
C GLU A 411 -42.04 -13.61 -22.01
N GLY A 412 -41.92 -12.88 -23.11
CA GLY A 412 -43.04 -12.58 -23.99
C GLY A 412 -43.70 -13.79 -24.64
N ARG A 413 -42.87 -14.79 -25.01
CA ARG A 413 -43.37 -16.06 -25.63
C ARG A 413 -43.93 -17.06 -24.63
N MET A 414 -43.31 -17.20 -23.46
CA MET A 414 -43.55 -18.33 -22.56
C MET A 414 -43.88 -17.90 -21.10
N GLY A 415 -43.94 -16.63 -20.81
CA GLY A 415 -44.23 -16.12 -19.49
C GLY A 415 -43.27 -16.66 -18.40
N LYS A 416 -43.84 -17.29 -17.36
CA LYS A 416 -43.04 -17.87 -16.26
C LYS A 416 -42.04 -18.93 -16.71
N ARG A 417 -42.34 -19.70 -17.74
CA ARG A 417 -41.41 -20.68 -18.30
C ARG A 417 -40.23 -20.00 -19.01
N GLY A 418 -40.49 -18.92 -19.77
CA GLY A 418 -39.44 -18.15 -20.41
C GLY A 418 -38.46 -17.54 -19.41
N ARG A 419 -38.95 -17.11 -18.24
CA ARG A 419 -38.09 -16.65 -17.14
C ARG A 419 -37.15 -17.75 -16.64
N LYS A 420 -37.66 -18.98 -16.49
CA LYS A 420 -36.82 -20.12 -16.12
C LYS A 420 -35.78 -20.46 -17.18
N GLU A 421 -36.18 -20.46 -18.46
CA GLU A 421 -35.25 -20.69 -19.57
C GLU A 421 -34.17 -19.60 -19.64
N TYR A 422 -34.51 -18.33 -19.39
CA TYR A 422 -33.50 -17.28 -19.30
C TYR A 422 -32.48 -17.54 -18.20
N ILE A 423 -32.93 -17.96 -17.00
CA ILE A 423 -32.00 -18.33 -15.92
C ILE A 423 -31.11 -19.49 -16.33
N GLN A 424 -31.63 -20.47 -17.08
CA GLN A 424 -30.84 -21.58 -17.61
C GLN A 424 -29.78 -21.09 -18.62
N VAL A 425 -30.10 -20.10 -19.44
CA VAL A 425 -29.12 -19.45 -20.31
C VAL A 425 -28.03 -18.76 -19.48
N LEU A 426 -28.40 -18.00 -18.43
CA LEU A 426 -27.40 -17.39 -17.52
C LEU A 426 -26.50 -18.45 -16.88
N ARG A 427 -27.02 -19.63 -16.56
CA ARG A 427 -26.24 -20.73 -16.02
C ARG A 427 -25.22 -21.34 -16.98
N LEU A 428 -25.36 -21.13 -18.29
CA LEU A 428 -24.32 -21.50 -19.24
C LEU A 428 -23.01 -20.75 -18.96
N ILE A 429 -23.08 -19.54 -18.38
CA ILE A 429 -21.91 -18.76 -18.00
C ILE A 429 -21.06 -19.50 -16.95
N GLU A 430 -21.69 -20.30 -16.07
CA GLU A 430 -20.98 -21.13 -15.08
C GLU A 430 -19.98 -22.10 -15.73
N THR A 431 -20.28 -22.53 -16.97
CA THR A 431 -19.48 -23.57 -17.68
C THR A 431 -18.63 -23.00 -18.80
N PHE A 432 -19.17 -22.05 -19.55
CA PHE A 432 -18.58 -21.60 -20.82
C PHE A 432 -17.96 -20.20 -20.76
N GLY A 433 -18.25 -19.43 -19.68
CA GLY A 433 -17.84 -18.03 -19.58
C GLY A 433 -18.85 -17.07 -20.23
N GLU A 434 -18.73 -15.80 -19.88
CA GLU A 434 -19.68 -14.75 -20.32
C GLU A 434 -19.53 -14.43 -21.81
N GLU A 435 -18.29 -14.32 -22.31
CA GLU A 435 -18.02 -13.98 -23.70
C GLU A 435 -18.58 -15.03 -24.69
N GLU A 436 -18.39 -16.31 -24.41
CA GLU A 436 -18.89 -17.40 -25.25
C GLU A 436 -20.41 -17.45 -25.28
N VAL A 437 -21.05 -17.23 -24.13
CA VAL A 437 -22.51 -17.22 -24.00
C VAL A 437 -23.08 -15.99 -24.70
N ALA A 438 -22.45 -14.82 -24.56
CA ALA A 438 -22.86 -13.59 -25.24
C ALA A 438 -22.89 -13.78 -26.76
N VAL A 439 -21.85 -14.36 -27.34
CA VAL A 439 -21.80 -14.64 -28.78
C VAL A 439 -22.85 -15.70 -29.19
N GLY A 440 -23.10 -16.69 -28.33
CA GLY A 440 -24.19 -17.65 -28.57
C GLY A 440 -25.58 -17.00 -28.58
N ILE A 441 -25.81 -16.03 -27.70
CA ILE A 441 -27.06 -15.24 -27.65
C ILE A 441 -27.21 -14.36 -28.89
N GLU A 442 -26.16 -13.61 -29.27
CA GLU A 442 -26.17 -12.78 -30.49
C GLU A 442 -26.57 -13.60 -31.72
N GLU A 443 -25.97 -14.75 -31.89
CA GLU A 443 -26.28 -15.66 -33.01
C GLU A 443 -27.69 -16.24 -32.92
N ALA A 444 -28.17 -16.58 -31.71
CA ALA A 444 -29.53 -17.07 -31.50
C ALA A 444 -30.57 -16.00 -31.84
N LEU A 445 -30.32 -14.76 -31.48
CA LEU A 445 -31.16 -13.61 -31.83
C LEU A 445 -31.17 -13.37 -33.33
N ARG A 446 -30.01 -13.42 -33.99
CA ARG A 446 -29.88 -13.27 -35.45
C ARG A 446 -30.65 -14.37 -36.21
N LEU A 447 -30.64 -15.60 -35.73
CA LEU A 447 -31.33 -16.72 -36.31
C LEU A 447 -32.80 -16.83 -35.88
N SER A 448 -33.28 -15.94 -35.00
CA SER A 448 -34.61 -16.01 -34.36
C SER A 448 -34.86 -17.32 -33.62
N ALA A 449 -33.82 -18.01 -33.19
CA ALA A 449 -33.86 -19.28 -32.47
C ALA A 449 -33.88 -19.05 -30.96
N ILE A 450 -35.02 -18.56 -30.45
CA ILE A 450 -35.18 -18.04 -29.09
C ILE A 450 -35.58 -19.19 -28.15
N SER A 451 -34.57 -19.94 -27.68
CA SER A 451 -34.72 -20.95 -26.60
C SER A 451 -33.38 -21.24 -25.93
N TYR A 452 -33.42 -21.81 -24.74
CA TYR A 452 -32.23 -22.27 -24.01
C TYR A 452 -31.42 -23.27 -24.83
N ASP A 453 -32.08 -24.27 -25.44
CA ASP A 453 -31.42 -25.31 -26.19
C ASP A 453 -30.70 -24.75 -27.46
N ALA A 454 -31.31 -23.76 -28.12
CA ALA A 454 -30.70 -23.09 -29.27
C ALA A 454 -29.42 -22.36 -28.87
N VAL A 455 -29.47 -21.53 -27.82
CA VAL A 455 -28.28 -20.82 -27.29
C VAL A 455 -27.19 -21.83 -26.93
N LYS A 456 -27.54 -22.87 -26.15
CA LYS A 456 -26.59 -23.89 -25.73
C LYS A 456 -25.91 -24.59 -26.94
N HIS A 457 -26.70 -24.97 -27.97
CA HIS A 457 -26.14 -25.57 -29.16
C HIS A 457 -25.20 -24.63 -29.93
N LEU A 458 -25.55 -23.34 -30.02
CA LEU A 458 -24.71 -22.38 -30.72
C LEU A 458 -23.38 -22.13 -29.97
N VAL A 459 -23.42 -22.08 -28.63
CA VAL A 459 -22.20 -21.99 -27.79
C VAL A 459 -21.32 -23.23 -28.01
N LEU A 460 -21.90 -24.45 -27.95
CA LEU A 460 -21.17 -25.70 -28.17
C LEU A 460 -20.60 -25.80 -29.57
N ALA A 461 -21.38 -25.50 -30.61
CA ALA A 461 -20.93 -25.51 -32.00
C ALA A 461 -19.73 -24.59 -32.26
N LYS A 462 -19.68 -23.45 -31.54
CA LYS A 462 -18.55 -22.51 -31.65
C LYS A 462 -17.29 -23.09 -30.98
N ILE A 463 -17.43 -23.74 -29.84
CA ILE A 463 -16.32 -24.35 -29.11
C ILE A 463 -15.77 -25.56 -29.89
N GLU A 464 -16.66 -26.43 -30.40
CA GLU A 464 -16.25 -27.59 -31.17
C GLU A 464 -15.53 -27.23 -32.48
N ARG A 465 -15.88 -26.09 -33.13
CA ARG A 465 -15.15 -25.56 -34.30
C ARG A 465 -13.71 -25.14 -34.01
N ARG A 466 -13.35 -24.99 -32.76
CA ARG A 466 -12.00 -24.64 -32.32
C ARG A 466 -11.11 -25.86 -32.03
N HIS A 467 -11.62 -27.08 -32.20
CA HIS A 467 -10.74 -28.25 -32.12
C HIS A 467 -9.65 -28.18 -33.21
N PRO A 468 -8.39 -28.37 -32.84
CA PRO A 468 -7.32 -28.41 -33.83
C PRO A 468 -7.68 -29.50 -34.85
N ARG A 469 -7.71 -29.12 -36.13
CA ARG A 469 -7.85 -30.09 -37.19
C ARG A 469 -6.72 -31.10 -36.99
N LEU A 470 -7.10 -32.37 -36.88
CA LEU A 470 -6.11 -33.45 -36.87
C LEU A 470 -5.19 -33.23 -38.08
N ASP A 471 -3.91 -33.05 -37.84
CA ASP A 471 -2.96 -32.96 -38.96
C ASP A 471 -2.89 -34.31 -39.66
N LEU A 472 -3.70 -34.48 -40.72
CA LEU A 472 -3.77 -35.70 -41.49
C LEU A 472 -2.45 -36.00 -42.19
N SER A 473 -1.53 -35.05 -42.31
CA SER A 473 -0.19 -35.29 -42.87
C SER A 473 0.66 -36.19 -41.97
N ALA A 474 0.35 -36.25 -40.68
CA ALA A 474 0.96 -37.18 -39.74
C ALA A 474 0.49 -38.63 -39.89
N TYR A 475 -0.56 -38.87 -40.72
CA TYR A 475 -1.17 -40.19 -40.94
C TYR A 475 -1.23 -40.53 -42.45
N PRO A 476 -0.10 -40.76 -43.12
CA PRO A 476 -0.03 -40.95 -44.58
C PRO A 476 -0.77 -42.20 -45.11
N PHE A 477 -1.22 -43.07 -44.20
CA PHE A 477 -1.95 -44.30 -44.54
C PHE A 477 -3.48 -44.14 -44.45
N LEU A 478 -4.00 -43.00 -44.06
CA LEU A 478 -5.43 -42.75 -44.05
C LEU A 478 -5.92 -42.41 -45.47
N PRO A 479 -6.99 -43.07 -45.97
CA PRO A 479 -7.56 -42.67 -47.23
C PRO A 479 -8.05 -41.25 -47.20
N GLN A 480 -7.75 -40.45 -48.22
CA GLN A 480 -8.26 -39.07 -48.36
C GLN A 480 -9.77 -39.12 -48.66
N ALA A 481 -10.56 -39.32 -47.65
CA ALA A 481 -12.01 -39.21 -47.77
C ALA A 481 -12.44 -37.78 -47.51
N THR A 482 -12.84 -37.06 -48.51
CA THR A 482 -13.50 -35.76 -48.37
C THR A 482 -14.98 -36.03 -48.10
N VAL A 483 -15.37 -35.94 -46.81
CA VAL A 483 -16.79 -35.94 -46.46
C VAL A 483 -17.32 -34.53 -46.75
N GLY A 484 -18.11 -34.40 -47.80
CA GLY A 484 -18.83 -33.16 -48.06
C GLY A 484 -19.74 -32.82 -46.86
N LEU A 485 -19.62 -31.62 -46.34
CA LEU A 485 -20.58 -31.13 -45.36
C LEU A 485 -21.96 -31.15 -46.01
N THR A 486 -22.90 -31.92 -45.47
CA THR A 486 -24.30 -31.93 -45.89
C THR A 486 -24.88 -30.54 -45.66
N ASP A 487 -25.33 -29.87 -46.71
CA ASP A 487 -26.00 -28.55 -46.55
C ASP A 487 -27.36 -28.82 -45.87
N VAL A 488 -27.67 -27.99 -44.86
CA VAL A 488 -28.96 -28.07 -44.14
C VAL A 488 -30.13 -27.95 -45.13
N ARG A 489 -29.92 -27.31 -46.27
CA ARG A 489 -30.93 -27.20 -47.35
C ARG A 489 -31.26 -28.56 -47.98
N ASP A 490 -30.37 -29.54 -47.96
CA ASP A 490 -30.65 -30.88 -48.48
C ASP A 490 -31.71 -31.61 -47.65
N TYR A 491 -31.85 -31.27 -46.35
CA TYR A 491 -32.90 -31.78 -45.47
C TYR A 491 -34.26 -31.11 -45.73
N LEU A 492 -34.30 -29.87 -46.26
CA LEU A 492 -35.56 -29.22 -46.66
C LEU A 492 -36.20 -29.95 -47.86
N ALA A 493 -35.42 -30.49 -48.77
CA ALA A 493 -35.94 -31.29 -49.90
C ALA A 493 -36.63 -32.57 -49.42
N LEU A 494 -36.15 -33.20 -48.32
CA LEU A 494 -36.82 -34.38 -47.73
C LEU A 494 -38.15 -34.04 -47.05
N LEU A 495 -38.31 -32.83 -46.52
CA LEU A 495 -39.57 -32.36 -45.96
C LEU A 495 -40.60 -32.02 -47.07
N GLN A 496 -40.16 -31.49 -48.18
CA GLN A 496 -41.05 -31.21 -49.36
C GLN A 496 -41.53 -32.51 -50.00
N GLY A 497 -40.68 -33.55 -50.15
CA GLY A 497 -41.08 -34.85 -50.65
C GLY A 497 -42.11 -35.61 -49.77
N ARG A 498 -42.19 -35.30 -48.48
CA ARG A 498 -43.21 -35.84 -47.57
C ARG A 498 -44.58 -35.17 -47.70
N ILE A 499 -44.64 -33.93 -48.11
CA ILE A 499 -45.90 -33.18 -48.31
C ILE A 499 -46.58 -33.70 -49.60
N GLU A 500 -45.85 -34.00 -50.67
CA GLU A 500 -46.42 -34.55 -51.88
C GLU A 500 -46.96 -36.01 -51.74
N GLN A 501 -46.40 -36.82 -50.87
CA GLN A 501 -46.92 -38.17 -50.57
C GLN A 501 -48.10 -38.19 -49.56
N GLY A 502 -48.35 -37.10 -48.85
CA GLY A 502 -49.48 -36.96 -47.93
C GLY A 502 -50.79 -36.57 -48.63
N GLU A 503 -50.76 -35.97 -49.82
CA GLU A 503 -51.95 -35.53 -50.56
C GLU A 503 -52.51 -36.62 -51.50
N LEU A 504 -51.83 -37.72 -51.75
CA LEU A 504 -52.27 -38.82 -52.64
C LEU A 504 -52.95 -39.94 -51.80
N GLY A 505 -53.18 -39.84 -50.52
CA GLY A 505 -53.73 -40.88 -49.67
C GLY A 505 -55.21 -40.69 -49.20
N VAL A 506 -55.93 -39.71 -49.77
CA VAL A 506 -57.37 -39.55 -49.45
C VAL A 506 -58.16 -39.44 -50.77
N MET A 507 -58.18 -40.49 -51.52
CA MET A 507 -59.26 -40.82 -52.48
C MET A 507 -59.13 -42.29 -52.89
N SER A 508 -59.75 -43.15 -52.11
CA SER A 508 -60.52 -44.31 -52.54
C SER A 508 -61.00 -45.12 -51.33
#